data_f56d8d9a0b82590d082591928931f77e
#
_entry.id   f56d8d9a0b82590d082591928931f77e
#
_cell.length_a   1.000
_cell.length_b   1.000
_cell.length_c   1.000
_cell.angle_alpha   90.00
_cell.angle_beta   90.00
_cell.angle_gamma   90.00
#
_symmetry.space_group_name_H-M   'P 1'
#
loop_
_entity.id
_entity.type
_entity.pdbx_description
1 polymer ?
#
loop_
_entity_poly.entity_id
_entity_poly.type
_entity_poly.pdbx_seq_one_letter_code
_entity_poly.pdbx_strand_id
1 'polypeptide(L)'
;VIGIGINLQIDPEEKHWGDLSIDKSDKSLKESLIDDLSSRLLEMASDKLSSSWESNWIKKCVHIGQFVKIKSSNERLEFLGIDSKGQMVSKSNEGELIKVQESSIEIDGIY
;
A
#
# COMPACT_ATOMS: atom_id res chain seq x y z
N VAL A 1 -17.30 2.69 -1.63
CA VAL A 1 -16.96 1.97 -0.38
C VAL A 1 -15.46 1.91 -0.26
N ILE A 2 -14.92 2.27 0.89
CA ILE A 2 -13.48 2.20 1.21
C ILE A 2 -13.34 1.16 2.32
N GLY A 3 -12.43 0.19 2.14
CA GLY A 3 -12.08 -0.79 3.15
C GLY A 3 -10.62 -0.60 3.58
N ILE A 4 -10.37 -0.59 4.88
CA ILE A 4 -9.01 -0.51 5.44
C ILE A 4 -8.84 -1.68 6.39
N GLY A 5 -7.77 -2.46 6.21
CA GLY A 5 -7.37 -3.53 7.11
C GLY A 5 -6.07 -3.16 7.83
N ILE A 6 -6.07 -3.27 9.15
CA ILE A 6 -4.90 -3.02 9.98
C ILE A 6 -4.72 -4.19 10.94
N ASN A 7 -3.53 -4.78 10.95
CA ASN A 7 -3.16 -5.79 11.91
C ASN A 7 -2.90 -5.10 13.27
N LEU A 8 -3.71 -5.37 14.26
CA LEU A 8 -3.51 -4.85 15.61
C LEU A 8 -2.44 -5.64 16.34
N GLN A 9 -2.53 -6.96 16.25
CA GLN A 9 -1.58 -7.90 16.81
C GLN A 9 -1.65 -9.20 16.01
N ILE A 10 -0.52 -9.68 15.51
CA ILE A 10 -0.39 -10.95 14.80
C ILE A 10 0.33 -12.00 15.63
N ASP A 11 0.21 -13.25 15.21
CA ASP A 11 0.92 -14.35 15.85
C ASP A 11 2.43 -14.17 15.64
N PRO A 12 3.28 -14.33 16.66
CA PRO A 12 4.74 -14.25 16.53
C PRO A 12 5.34 -15.24 15.53
N GLU A 13 4.63 -16.28 15.14
CA GLU A 13 5.04 -17.23 14.12
C GLU A 13 4.93 -16.65 12.69
N GLU A 14 4.08 -15.65 12.49
CA GLU A 14 3.87 -14.95 11.22
C GLU A 14 4.96 -13.89 10.97
N LYS A 15 6.15 -14.33 10.59
CA LYS A 15 7.36 -13.49 10.51
C LYS A 15 7.36 -12.41 9.43
N HIS A 16 6.39 -12.45 8.52
CA HIS A 16 6.39 -11.59 7.33
C HIS A 16 5.39 -10.43 7.41
N TRP A 17 4.61 -10.34 8.47
CA TRP A 17 3.56 -9.34 8.63
C TRP A 17 3.92 -8.39 9.77
N GLY A 18 3.65 -7.11 9.58
CA GLY A 18 3.76 -6.12 10.63
C GLY A 18 2.40 -5.87 11.29
N ASP A 19 2.44 -5.46 12.54
CA ASP A 19 1.27 -5.05 13.30
C ASP A 19 1.55 -3.78 14.13
N LEU A 20 0.54 -3.28 14.79
CA LEU A 20 0.66 -2.13 15.68
C LEU A 20 1.05 -2.49 17.10
N SER A 21 1.24 -3.78 17.42
CA SER A 21 1.49 -4.31 18.77
C SER A 21 0.42 -3.88 19.79
N ILE A 22 -0.82 -3.76 19.31
CA ILE A 22 -1.99 -3.37 20.13
C ILE A 22 -2.70 -4.62 20.60
N ASP A 23 -2.88 -4.74 21.92
CA ASP A 23 -3.66 -5.83 22.50
C ASP A 23 -5.07 -5.88 21.91
N LYS A 24 -5.45 -7.04 21.39
CA LYS A 24 -6.78 -7.27 20.79
C LYS A 24 -7.94 -7.07 21.77
N SER A 25 -7.69 -7.14 23.07
CA SER A 25 -8.68 -6.89 24.12
C SER A 25 -8.89 -5.42 24.45
N ASP A 26 -7.98 -4.54 24.06
CA ASP A 26 -8.08 -3.09 24.31
C ASP A 26 -9.13 -2.45 23.40
N LYS A 27 -10.37 -2.38 23.89
CA LYS A 27 -11.49 -1.77 23.17
C LYS A 27 -11.32 -0.26 23.01
N SER A 28 -10.82 0.43 24.03
CA SER A 28 -10.68 1.88 24.03
C SER A 28 -9.72 2.33 22.94
N LEU A 29 -8.60 1.63 22.80
CA LEU A 29 -7.61 1.94 21.78
C LEU A 29 -8.10 1.63 20.36
N LYS A 30 -8.89 0.57 20.20
CA LYS A 30 -9.54 0.25 18.92
C LYS A 30 -10.55 1.33 18.50
N GLU A 31 -11.41 1.76 19.42
CA GLU A 31 -12.40 2.80 19.18
C GLU A 31 -11.69 4.11 18.79
N SER A 32 -10.67 4.52 19.54
CA SER A 32 -9.85 5.70 19.22
C SER A 32 -9.20 5.62 17.84
N LEU A 33 -8.68 4.46 17.46
CA LEU A 33 -8.08 4.24 16.14
C LEU A 33 -9.12 4.35 15.02
N ILE A 34 -10.31 3.79 15.20
CA ILE A 34 -11.41 3.87 14.24
C ILE A 34 -11.88 5.31 14.07
N ASP A 35 -12.03 6.04 15.16
CA ASP A 35 -12.47 7.45 15.14
C ASP A 35 -11.43 8.35 14.44
N ASP A 36 -10.14 8.18 14.75
CA ASP A 36 -9.05 8.94 14.10
C ASP A 36 -8.98 8.64 12.60
N LEU A 37 -9.03 7.37 12.20
CA LEU A 37 -9.03 6.98 10.79
C LEU A 37 -10.27 7.50 10.06
N SER A 38 -11.45 7.39 10.67
CA SER A 38 -12.70 7.87 10.07
C SER A 38 -12.67 9.39 9.87
N SER A 39 -12.19 10.13 10.84
CA SER A 39 -12.06 11.60 10.77
C SER A 39 -11.10 12.02 9.66
N ARG A 40 -9.93 11.36 9.58
CA ARG A 40 -8.93 11.63 8.52
C ARG A 40 -9.47 11.30 7.12
N LEU A 41 -10.21 10.21 6.98
CA LEU A 41 -10.81 9.84 5.69
C LEU A 41 -11.87 10.86 5.26
N LEU A 42 -12.67 11.38 6.19
CA LEU A 42 -13.66 12.42 5.92
C LEU A 42 -12.98 13.75 5.51
N GLU A 43 -11.91 14.14 6.19
CA GLU A 43 -11.09 15.28 5.81
C GLU A 43 -10.53 15.10 4.39
N MET A 44 -9.92 13.97 4.09
CA MET A 44 -9.37 13.67 2.77
C MET A 44 -10.43 13.63 1.67
N ALA A 45 -11.66 13.21 1.99
CA ALA A 45 -12.76 13.19 1.03
C ALA A 45 -13.32 14.59 0.73
N SER A 46 -13.21 15.53 1.67
CA SER A 46 -13.64 16.92 1.52
C SER A 46 -12.61 17.79 0.82
N ASP A 47 -11.32 17.49 1.00
CA ASP A 47 -10.23 18.20 0.37
C ASP A 47 -9.87 17.56 -0.97
N LYS A 48 -9.65 18.38 -2.01
CA LYS A 48 -8.99 17.89 -3.23
C LYS A 48 -7.60 17.39 -2.84
N LEU A 49 -7.28 16.16 -3.21
CA LEU A 49 -5.93 15.61 -3.06
C LEU A 49 -4.91 16.68 -3.49
N SER A 50 -3.96 16.98 -2.60
CA SER A 50 -2.96 18.00 -2.90
C SER A 50 -2.19 17.56 -4.16
N SER A 51 -1.77 18.52 -4.98
CA SER A 51 -0.99 18.23 -6.21
C SER A 51 0.34 17.50 -5.95
N SER A 52 0.73 17.35 -4.69
CA SER A 52 1.95 16.66 -4.25
C SER A 52 1.72 15.27 -3.65
N TRP A 53 0.49 14.73 -3.68
CA TRP A 53 0.17 13.46 -3.04
C TRP A 53 0.99 12.29 -3.62
N GLU A 54 1.19 12.26 -4.93
CA GLU A 54 1.98 11.22 -5.62
C GLU A 54 3.44 11.21 -5.12
N SER A 55 4.07 12.39 -5.09
CA SER A 55 5.46 12.50 -4.62
C SER A 55 5.60 12.16 -3.14
N ASN A 56 4.62 12.51 -2.32
CA ASN A 56 4.61 12.16 -0.91
C ASN A 56 4.40 10.65 -0.70
N TRP A 57 3.56 10.02 -1.51
CA TRP A 57 3.35 8.59 -1.49
C TRP A 57 4.63 7.84 -1.90
N ILE A 58 5.25 8.25 -3.03
CA ILE A 58 6.49 7.65 -3.54
C ILE A 58 7.60 7.69 -2.48
N LYS A 59 7.78 8.81 -1.79
CA LYS A 59 8.80 8.95 -0.72
C LYS A 59 8.61 7.99 0.45
N LYS A 60 7.39 7.53 0.70
CA LYS A 60 7.06 6.62 1.81
C LYS A 60 6.94 5.16 1.35
N CYS A 61 6.91 4.92 0.06
CA CYS A 61 6.74 3.59 -0.50
C CYS A 61 8.06 2.82 -0.47
N VAL A 62 8.12 1.79 0.36
CA VAL A 62 9.31 0.92 0.50
C VAL A 62 9.56 0.02 -0.70
N HIS A 63 8.60 -0.08 -1.62
CA HIS A 63 8.67 -0.97 -2.78
C HIS A 63 9.36 -0.33 -3.99
N ILE A 64 9.66 0.96 -3.96
CA ILE A 64 10.35 1.63 -5.07
C ILE A 64 11.70 0.97 -5.35
N GLY A 65 11.91 0.61 -6.60
CA GLY A 65 13.11 -0.10 -7.06
C GLY A 65 13.11 -1.61 -6.77
N GLN A 66 12.05 -2.13 -6.14
CA GLN A 66 11.90 -3.58 -5.93
C GLN A 66 11.23 -4.23 -7.14
N PHE A 67 11.50 -5.52 -7.32
CA PHE A 67 10.83 -6.30 -8.35
C PHE A 67 9.47 -6.77 -7.86
N VAL A 68 8.47 -6.57 -8.71
CA VAL A 68 7.10 -7.07 -8.50
C VAL A 68 6.76 -8.09 -9.58
N LYS A 69 5.93 -9.04 -9.25
CA LYS A 69 5.46 -10.06 -10.17
C LYS A 69 4.00 -9.81 -10.51
N ILE A 70 3.68 -9.76 -11.78
CA ILE A 70 2.30 -9.65 -12.25
C ILE A 70 1.69 -11.04 -12.29
N LYS A 71 0.61 -11.27 -11.53
CA LYS A 71 -0.02 -12.60 -11.44
C LYS A 71 -0.54 -13.13 -12.77
N SER A 72 -1.12 -12.25 -13.59
CA SER A 72 -1.73 -12.64 -14.86
C SER A 72 -0.71 -13.06 -15.92
N SER A 73 0.43 -12.37 -16.00
CA SER A 73 1.48 -12.62 -17.01
C SER A 73 2.67 -13.39 -16.46
N ASN A 74 2.79 -13.54 -15.14
CA ASN A 74 3.96 -14.09 -14.46
C ASN A 74 5.26 -13.29 -14.72
N GLU A 75 5.12 -12.07 -15.20
CA GLU A 75 6.21 -11.18 -15.56
C GLU A 75 6.76 -10.46 -14.33
N ARG A 76 8.08 -10.27 -14.28
CA ARG A 76 8.75 -9.51 -13.23
C ARG A 76 9.13 -8.13 -13.75
N LEU A 77 8.67 -7.10 -13.06
CA LEU A 77 8.89 -5.71 -13.41
C LEU A 77 9.52 -4.96 -12.24
N GLU A 78 10.42 -4.04 -12.50
CA GLU A 78 10.91 -3.11 -11.48
C GLU A 78 9.84 -2.08 -11.18
N PHE A 79 9.42 -1.98 -9.92
CA PHE A 79 8.40 -1.03 -9.49
C PHE A 79 8.99 0.37 -9.33
N LEU A 80 8.50 1.33 -10.11
CA LEU A 80 8.98 2.71 -10.10
C LEU A 80 8.05 3.67 -9.34
N GLY A 81 6.77 3.31 -9.17
CA GLY A 81 5.81 4.16 -8.50
C GLY A 81 4.41 4.01 -9.05
N ILE A 82 3.62 5.06 -8.86
CA ILE A 82 2.26 5.19 -9.36
C ILE A 82 2.11 6.49 -10.15
N ASP A 83 1.19 6.50 -11.11
CA ASP A 83 0.84 7.72 -11.84
C ASP A 83 -0.35 8.45 -11.19
N SER A 84 -0.74 9.60 -11.76
CA SER A 84 -1.86 10.42 -11.27
C SER A 84 -3.22 9.72 -11.26
N LYS A 85 -3.34 8.59 -11.95
CA LYS A 85 -4.54 7.73 -11.97
C LYS A 85 -4.46 6.56 -10.99
N GLY A 86 -3.34 6.45 -10.23
CA GLY A 86 -3.09 5.33 -9.34
C GLY A 86 -2.64 4.05 -10.05
N GLN A 87 -2.29 4.11 -11.34
CA GLN A 87 -1.77 2.97 -12.07
C GLN A 87 -0.30 2.74 -11.68
N MET A 88 0.09 1.49 -11.51
CA MET A 88 1.48 1.13 -11.27
C MET A 88 2.33 1.51 -12.48
N VAL A 89 3.43 2.20 -12.23
CA VAL A 89 4.47 2.48 -13.22
C VAL A 89 5.65 1.57 -12.94
N SER A 90 6.05 0.82 -13.93
CA SER A 90 7.12 -0.18 -13.81
C SER A 90 8.02 -0.16 -15.01
N LYS A 91 9.15 -0.82 -14.89
CA LYS A 91 10.14 -0.96 -15.94
C LYS A 91 10.38 -2.45 -16.22
N SER A 92 10.34 -2.83 -17.49
CA SER A 92 10.68 -4.18 -17.94
C SER A 92 12.18 -4.45 -17.86
N ASN A 93 12.57 -5.71 -18.01
CA ASN A 93 13.99 -6.09 -18.12
C ASN A 93 14.68 -5.49 -19.35
N GLU A 94 13.91 -5.11 -20.36
CA GLU A 94 14.39 -4.45 -21.59
C GLU A 94 14.49 -2.94 -21.44
N GLY A 95 14.07 -2.41 -20.28
CA GLY A 95 14.12 -0.98 -19.98
C GLY A 95 12.87 -0.19 -20.39
N GLU A 96 11.82 -0.85 -20.88
CA GLU A 96 10.59 -0.21 -21.29
C GLU A 96 9.73 0.18 -20.09
N LEU A 97 9.10 1.34 -20.15
CA LEU A 97 8.13 1.78 -19.14
C LEU A 97 6.77 1.16 -19.42
N ILE A 98 6.26 0.41 -18.46
CA ILE A 98 4.99 -0.29 -18.51
C ILE A 98 4.05 0.27 -17.44
N LYS A 99 2.81 0.56 -17.81
CA LYS A 99 1.75 0.90 -16.86
C LYS A 99 0.83 -0.30 -16.66
N VAL A 100 0.66 -0.67 -15.42
CA VAL A 100 -0.16 -1.82 -15.03
C VAL A 100 -1.37 -1.35 -14.24
N GLN A 101 -2.56 -1.74 -14.69
CA GLN A 101 -3.83 -1.45 -14.05
C GLN A 101 -4.41 -2.73 -13.43
N GLU A 102 -3.61 -3.48 -12.73
CA GLU A 102 -4.05 -4.74 -12.13
C GLU A 102 -4.13 -4.68 -10.62
N SER A 103 -5.14 -5.34 -10.08
CA SER A 103 -5.31 -5.53 -8.63
C SER A 103 -4.51 -6.70 -8.07
N SER A 104 -3.84 -7.47 -8.94
CA SER A 104 -3.17 -8.73 -8.58
C SER A 104 -1.67 -8.66 -8.81
N ILE A 105 -0.98 -7.98 -7.91
CA ILE A 105 0.49 -7.88 -7.95
C ILE A 105 1.04 -8.69 -6.78
N GLU A 106 2.01 -9.55 -7.03
CA GLU A 106 2.83 -10.18 -6.02
C GLU A 106 4.14 -9.43 -5.91
N ILE A 107 4.52 -9.08 -4.69
CA ILE A 107 5.78 -8.40 -4.43
C ILE A 107 6.77 -9.45 -3.93
N ASP A 108 7.81 -9.71 -4.71
CA ASP A 108 8.86 -10.64 -4.33
C ASP A 108 9.68 -10.05 -3.16
N GLY A 109 9.77 -10.81 -2.07
CA GLY A 109 10.79 -10.59 -1.05
C GLY A 109 10.45 -9.62 0.08
N ILE A 110 9.22 -9.14 0.17
CA ILE A 110 8.80 -8.26 1.28
C ILE A 110 7.77 -8.93 2.20
N TYR A 111 7.25 -10.09 1.79
CA TYR A 111 6.35 -10.91 2.61
C TYR A 111 6.85 -12.34 2.69
#